data_c0986d0c89aadfaefeaaf907ba08562e
#
_entry.id   c0986d0c89aadfaefeaaf907ba08562e
#
_cell.length_a   1.000
_cell.length_b   1.000
_cell.length_c   1.000
_cell.angle_alpha   90.00
_cell.angle_beta   90.00
_cell.angle_gamma   90.00
#
_symmetry.space_group_name_H-M   'P 1'
#
loop_
_entity.id
_entity.type
_entity.pdbx_description
1 polymer ?
#
loop_
_entity_poly.entity_id
_entity_poly.type
_entity_poly.pdbx_seq_one_letter_code
_entity_poly.pdbx_strand_id
1 'polypeptide(L)'
;MKIVNSFSVMLLSLLALTSCGLMEMDEQVEFPVTELTLDRDTVCVMVGDRFALTPVIKPDSVTVDDVFWSSGNERVVSVEDNVFTAKTAGWALVRAISVSQQLEDSCWVEVMPRWEDNRYEYPHEMMVYADVTVDGQPFDPETMMLGAFVEDQLRGVGVLKESNGIRYVSFRVGSDMMEYNTDPDGYNETIRFRVYLKRQLLYKEFPQTIVFDGQTHGTLNRLFELKN
;
A
#
# COMPACT_ATOMS: atom_id res chain seq x y z
N MET A 1 -6.15 -101.01 -25.29
CA MET A 1 -5.43 -100.81 -26.57
C MET A 1 -6.25 -99.97 -27.52
N LYS A 2 -5.64 -99.02 -28.04
CA LYS A 2 -6.08 -98.01 -29.05
C LYS A 2 -6.60 -96.66 -28.54
N ILE A 3 -5.73 -95.75 -28.63
CA ILE A 3 -5.78 -94.28 -28.67
C ILE A 3 -6.58 -93.89 -29.91
N VAL A 4 -7.51 -93.01 -29.81
CA VAL A 4 -7.96 -92.16 -30.94
C VAL A 4 -8.12 -90.71 -30.48
N ASN A 5 -7.40 -89.85 -31.13
CA ASN A 5 -7.31 -88.42 -31.04
C ASN A 5 -8.65 -87.73 -31.01
N SER A 6 -8.76 -86.76 -30.14
CA SER A 6 -9.68 -85.66 -30.26
C SER A 6 -8.92 -84.35 -30.31
N PHE A 7 -8.43 -84.07 -31.51
CA PHE A 7 -7.81 -82.78 -31.93
C PHE A 7 -8.83 -82.03 -32.76
N SER A 8 -9.84 -81.43 -32.26
CA SER A 8 -10.70 -80.57 -33.11
C SER A 8 -11.75 -79.74 -32.40
N VAL A 9 -11.53 -79.27 -31.18
CA VAL A 9 -12.49 -78.33 -30.56
C VAL A 9 -11.78 -77.16 -29.81
N MET A 10 -10.56 -76.82 -30.14
CA MET A 10 -9.83 -75.79 -29.43
C MET A 10 -9.28 -74.74 -30.36
N LEU A 11 -10.11 -74.29 -31.35
CA LEU A 11 -9.70 -73.23 -32.25
C LEU A 11 -10.79 -72.19 -32.52
N LEU A 12 -11.63 -71.91 -31.55
CA LEU A 12 -12.67 -70.86 -31.72
C LEU A 12 -12.90 -69.97 -30.48
N SER A 13 -11.91 -69.83 -29.60
CA SER A 13 -12.04 -68.95 -28.44
C SER A 13 -10.87 -67.99 -28.22
N LEU A 14 -10.09 -67.64 -29.31
CA LEU A 14 -8.93 -66.79 -29.18
C LEU A 14 -9.00 -65.54 -30.07
N LEU A 15 -10.17 -64.97 -30.26
CA LEU A 15 -10.38 -63.77 -31.09
C LEU A 15 -11.28 -62.73 -30.46
N ALA A 16 -11.18 -62.54 -29.15
CA ALA A 16 -11.96 -61.52 -28.47
C ALA A 16 -11.22 -60.83 -27.30
N LEU A 17 -9.92 -60.55 -27.42
CA LEU A 17 -9.21 -59.75 -26.43
C LEU A 17 -8.13 -58.87 -27.08
N THR A 18 -8.45 -58.13 -28.09
CA THR A 18 -7.64 -57.01 -28.58
C THR A 18 -8.48 -55.74 -28.73
N SER A 19 -9.24 -55.45 -27.70
CA SER A 19 -9.67 -54.09 -27.44
C SER A 19 -8.80 -53.51 -26.33
N CYS A 20 -7.51 -53.40 -26.61
CA CYS A 20 -6.65 -52.53 -25.88
C CYS A 20 -7.07 -51.11 -26.35
N GLY A 21 -7.93 -50.48 -25.55
CA GLY A 21 -8.15 -49.07 -25.68
C GLY A 21 -6.77 -48.40 -25.51
N LEU A 22 -6.27 -47.83 -26.59
CA LEU A 22 -5.27 -46.79 -26.55
C LEU A 22 -5.89 -45.72 -25.63
N MET A 23 -5.51 -45.71 -24.37
CA MET A 23 -5.55 -44.45 -23.63
C MET A 23 -4.61 -43.53 -24.39
N GLU A 24 -5.18 -42.67 -25.17
CA GLU A 24 -4.50 -41.44 -25.57
C GLU A 24 -4.22 -40.75 -24.21
N MET A 25 -3.00 -40.90 -23.69
CA MET A 25 -2.47 -39.99 -22.72
C MET A 25 -2.35 -38.66 -23.50
N ASP A 26 -3.30 -37.80 -23.24
CA ASP A 26 -3.21 -36.39 -23.65
C ASP A 26 -1.93 -35.87 -22.98
N GLU A 27 -0.83 -35.90 -23.74
CA GLU A 27 0.45 -35.37 -23.32
C GLU A 27 0.24 -33.85 -23.32
N GLN A 28 -0.16 -33.32 -22.15
CA GLN A 28 -0.24 -31.88 -21.97
C GLN A 28 1.17 -31.33 -22.22
N VAL A 29 1.33 -30.71 -23.36
CA VAL A 29 2.56 -30.01 -23.71
C VAL A 29 2.65 -28.80 -22.79
N GLU A 30 3.41 -28.92 -21.72
CA GLU A 30 3.73 -27.78 -20.87
C GLU A 30 4.72 -26.89 -21.60
N PHE A 31 4.29 -25.69 -21.94
CA PHE A 31 5.17 -24.67 -22.47
C PHE A 31 5.92 -24.00 -21.32
N PRO A 32 7.28 -24.02 -21.34
CA PRO A 32 8.04 -23.36 -20.29
C PRO A 32 7.81 -21.85 -20.32
N VAL A 33 7.76 -21.25 -19.15
CA VAL A 33 7.74 -19.79 -19.00
C VAL A 33 9.05 -19.22 -19.52
N THR A 34 8.99 -18.24 -20.40
CA THR A 34 10.14 -17.58 -21.00
C THR A 34 10.32 -16.13 -20.56
N GLU A 35 9.26 -15.53 -20.01
CA GLU A 35 9.28 -14.15 -19.53
C GLU A 35 8.29 -14.01 -18.39
N LEU A 36 8.68 -13.29 -17.33
CA LEU A 36 7.83 -12.82 -16.25
C LEU A 36 8.08 -11.32 -16.11
N THR A 37 7.02 -10.52 -16.21
CA THR A 37 7.06 -9.07 -15.96
C THR A 37 5.86 -8.66 -15.11
N LEU A 38 5.97 -7.50 -14.44
CA LEU A 38 4.87 -6.91 -13.69
C LEU A 38 4.18 -5.82 -14.53
N ASP A 39 2.91 -5.58 -14.25
CA ASP A 39 2.11 -4.55 -14.92
C ASP A 39 2.62 -3.12 -14.64
N ARG A 40 3.50 -2.95 -13.64
CA ARG A 40 4.09 -1.67 -13.26
C ARG A 40 5.39 -1.84 -12.46
N ASP A 41 6.30 -0.87 -12.62
CA ASP A 41 7.61 -0.86 -11.95
C ASP A 41 7.56 -0.12 -10.60
N THR A 42 6.55 0.73 -10.39
CA THR A 42 6.38 1.53 -9.18
C THR A 42 4.90 1.71 -8.83
N VAL A 43 4.61 1.64 -7.55
CA VAL A 43 3.28 1.87 -6.97
C VAL A 43 3.41 2.83 -5.80
N CYS A 44 2.48 3.79 -5.72
CA CYS A 44 2.33 4.68 -4.57
C CYS A 44 0.99 4.39 -3.89
N VAL A 45 1.01 4.07 -2.60
CA VAL A 45 -0.15 3.73 -1.76
C VAL A 45 -0.07 4.42 -0.41
N MET A 46 -1.14 4.40 0.36
CA MET A 46 -1.16 4.93 1.71
C MET A 46 -1.16 3.83 2.75
N VAL A 47 -0.67 4.12 3.94
CA VAL A 47 -0.77 3.19 5.09
C VAL A 47 -2.21 2.70 5.25
N GLY A 48 -2.38 1.38 5.37
CA GLY A 48 -3.67 0.71 5.46
C GLY A 48 -4.26 0.25 4.13
N ASP A 49 -3.73 0.69 2.98
CA ASP A 49 -4.19 0.23 1.68
C ASP A 49 -3.84 -1.25 1.46
N ARG A 50 -4.73 -1.92 0.73
CA ARG A 50 -4.51 -3.25 0.19
C ARG A 50 -4.52 -3.16 -1.33
N PHE A 51 -3.56 -3.79 -1.98
CA PHE A 51 -3.42 -3.77 -3.43
C PHE A 51 -2.91 -5.10 -3.95
N ALA A 52 -2.99 -5.30 -5.26
CA ALA A 52 -2.42 -6.42 -5.97
C ALA A 52 -1.54 -5.92 -7.11
N LEU A 53 -0.56 -6.73 -7.50
CA LEU A 53 0.22 -6.58 -8.71
C LEU A 53 -0.15 -7.72 -9.65
N THR A 54 -0.15 -7.44 -10.95
CA THR A 54 -0.52 -8.41 -11.96
C THR A 54 0.74 -8.90 -12.68
N PRO A 55 1.11 -10.18 -12.54
CA PRO A 55 2.20 -10.74 -13.31
C PRO A 55 1.76 -10.96 -14.76
N VAL A 56 2.61 -10.65 -15.69
CA VAL A 56 2.46 -10.96 -17.11
C VAL A 56 3.48 -12.04 -17.46
N ILE A 57 2.98 -13.21 -17.84
CA ILE A 57 3.77 -14.42 -18.11
C ILE A 57 3.70 -14.73 -19.61
N LYS A 58 4.82 -15.09 -20.20
CA LYS A 58 4.87 -15.53 -21.59
C LYS A 58 5.52 -16.89 -21.72
N PRO A 59 5.16 -17.66 -22.78
CA PRO A 59 4.12 -17.37 -23.79
C PRO A 59 2.70 -17.46 -23.21
N ASP A 60 1.73 -16.82 -23.85
CA ASP A 60 0.30 -16.82 -23.42
C ASP A 60 -0.32 -18.22 -23.37
N SER A 61 0.37 -19.21 -23.92
CA SER A 61 -0.03 -20.63 -23.88
C SER A 61 0.31 -21.34 -22.57
N VAL A 62 1.03 -20.69 -21.66
CA VAL A 62 1.28 -21.21 -20.31
C VAL A 62 -0.04 -21.24 -19.54
N THR A 63 -0.51 -22.42 -19.20
CA THR A 63 -1.81 -22.59 -18.56
C THR A 63 -1.75 -22.44 -17.03
N VAL A 64 -0.63 -22.72 -16.43
CA VAL A 64 -0.41 -22.59 -14.96
C VAL A 64 1.07 -22.32 -14.70
N ASP A 65 1.37 -21.16 -14.13
CA ASP A 65 2.61 -20.97 -13.38
C ASP A 65 2.29 -20.24 -12.07
N ASP A 66 2.71 -20.83 -10.98
CA ASP A 66 2.57 -20.19 -9.69
C ASP A 66 3.65 -19.11 -9.55
N VAL A 67 3.24 -17.93 -9.15
CA VAL A 67 4.14 -16.83 -8.84
C VAL A 67 4.30 -16.74 -7.33
N PHE A 68 5.54 -16.88 -6.89
CA PHE A 68 5.91 -16.62 -5.51
C PHE A 68 6.19 -15.13 -5.31
N TRP A 69 5.54 -14.55 -4.30
CA TRP A 69 5.70 -13.13 -3.97
C TRP A 69 6.50 -12.95 -2.68
N SER A 70 7.35 -11.94 -2.66
CA SER A 70 8.09 -11.56 -1.46
C SER A 70 8.19 -10.05 -1.32
N SER A 71 8.29 -9.58 -0.08
CA SER A 71 8.58 -8.18 0.24
C SER A 71 9.98 -8.06 0.81
N GLY A 72 10.76 -7.12 0.31
CA GLY A 72 12.07 -6.77 0.85
C GLY A 72 12.00 -6.04 2.19
N ASN A 73 10.79 -5.57 2.59
CA ASN A 73 10.56 -4.92 3.87
C ASN A 73 9.14 -5.17 4.38
N GLU A 74 8.94 -6.28 5.09
CA GLU A 74 7.66 -6.73 5.65
C GLU A 74 7.04 -5.76 6.70
N ARG A 75 7.83 -4.82 7.23
CA ARG A 75 7.32 -3.76 8.11
C ARG A 75 6.60 -2.67 7.32
N VAL A 76 7.01 -2.43 6.09
CA VAL A 76 6.41 -1.42 5.20
C VAL A 76 5.28 -2.03 4.38
N VAL A 77 5.55 -3.15 3.70
CA VAL A 77 4.55 -3.88 2.91
C VAL A 77 4.64 -5.36 3.26
N SER A 78 3.56 -5.95 3.71
CA SER A 78 3.46 -7.41 3.83
C SER A 78 2.69 -8.01 2.67
N VAL A 79 2.97 -9.27 2.39
CA VAL A 79 2.24 -10.07 1.40
C VAL A 79 1.64 -11.29 2.06
N GLU A 80 0.36 -11.54 1.78
CA GLU A 80 -0.41 -12.69 2.22
C GLU A 80 -1.42 -13.03 1.14
N ASP A 81 -1.45 -14.28 0.68
CA ASP A 81 -2.36 -14.77 -0.37
C ASP A 81 -2.38 -13.87 -1.62
N ASN A 82 -1.22 -13.43 -2.10
CA ASN A 82 -1.03 -12.53 -3.26
C ASN A 82 -1.65 -11.12 -3.07
N VAL A 83 -2.05 -10.76 -1.85
CA VAL A 83 -2.51 -9.43 -1.48
C VAL A 83 -1.45 -8.71 -0.68
N PHE A 84 -1.08 -7.53 -1.13
CA PHE A 84 -0.14 -6.66 -0.45
C PHE A 84 -0.88 -5.72 0.49
N THR A 85 -0.34 -5.55 1.70
CA THR A 85 -0.88 -4.62 2.69
C THR A 85 0.19 -3.61 3.08
N ALA A 86 -0.09 -2.33 2.87
CA ALA A 86 0.76 -1.22 3.28
C ALA A 86 0.63 -0.97 4.79
N LYS A 87 1.69 -1.23 5.57
CA LYS A 87 1.67 -1.20 7.04
C LYS A 87 2.20 0.10 7.63
N THR A 88 3.36 0.54 7.16
CA THR A 88 4.00 1.78 7.65
C THR A 88 4.56 2.57 6.49
N ALA A 89 4.66 3.89 6.65
CA ALA A 89 5.27 4.75 5.64
C ALA A 89 6.73 4.36 5.39
N GLY A 90 7.12 4.33 4.10
CA GLY A 90 8.45 3.91 3.69
C GLY A 90 8.47 3.31 2.29
N TRP A 91 9.60 2.66 1.95
CA TRP A 91 9.77 1.94 0.70
C TRP A 91 9.95 0.44 0.92
N ALA A 92 9.36 -0.33 0.03
CA ALA A 92 9.59 -1.77 -0.06
C ALA A 92 9.78 -2.18 -1.53
N LEU A 93 10.72 -3.07 -1.79
CA LEU A 93 10.85 -3.74 -3.08
C LEU A 93 10.06 -5.04 -3.01
N VAL A 94 8.99 -5.12 -3.77
CA VAL A 94 8.22 -6.35 -3.93
C VAL A 94 8.77 -7.13 -5.13
N ARG A 95 8.92 -8.45 -5.00
CA ARG A 95 9.40 -9.33 -6.05
C ARG A 95 8.38 -10.40 -6.38
N ALA A 96 8.27 -10.69 -7.66
CA ALA A 96 7.55 -11.82 -8.22
C ALA A 96 8.58 -12.82 -8.76
N ILE A 97 8.42 -14.10 -8.46
CA ILE A 97 9.31 -15.15 -8.94
C ILE A 97 8.46 -16.28 -9.51
N SER A 98 8.69 -16.61 -10.79
CA SER A 98 8.08 -17.77 -11.42
C SER A 98 8.61 -19.05 -10.77
N VAL A 99 7.71 -19.91 -10.28
CA VAL A 99 8.11 -21.12 -9.58
C VAL A 99 8.78 -22.12 -10.52
N SER A 100 8.32 -22.21 -11.77
CA SER A 100 8.81 -23.18 -12.76
C SER A 100 10.20 -22.88 -13.30
N GLN A 101 10.52 -21.60 -13.59
CA GLN A 101 11.74 -21.20 -14.30
C GLN A 101 12.64 -20.25 -13.48
N GLN A 102 12.23 -19.87 -12.26
CA GLN A 102 12.97 -18.93 -11.40
C GLN A 102 13.23 -17.56 -12.07
N LEU A 103 12.37 -17.17 -13.00
CA LEU A 103 12.38 -15.82 -13.57
C LEU A 103 11.83 -14.85 -12.53
N GLU A 104 12.40 -13.66 -12.46
CA GLU A 104 11.96 -12.66 -11.49
C GLU A 104 11.74 -11.28 -12.11
N ASP A 105 10.80 -10.55 -11.53
CA ASP A 105 10.60 -9.13 -11.74
C ASP A 105 10.23 -8.45 -10.43
N SER A 106 10.35 -7.13 -10.37
CA SER A 106 10.16 -6.39 -9.12
C SER A 106 9.47 -5.05 -9.34
N CYS A 107 8.74 -4.63 -8.29
CA CYS A 107 8.04 -3.35 -8.22
C CYS A 107 8.46 -2.60 -6.96
N TRP A 108 8.82 -1.33 -7.09
CA TRP A 108 9.03 -0.43 -5.96
C TRP A 108 7.68 0.06 -5.43
N VAL A 109 7.44 -0.13 -4.15
CA VAL A 109 6.23 0.34 -3.47
C VAL A 109 6.60 1.47 -2.51
N GLU A 110 6.08 2.67 -2.79
CA GLU A 110 6.11 3.79 -1.88
C GLU A 110 4.84 3.79 -1.03
N VAL A 111 5.02 3.68 0.27
CA VAL A 111 3.91 3.81 1.22
C VAL A 111 3.97 5.17 1.89
N MET A 112 2.97 6.00 1.66
CA MET A 112 2.82 7.31 2.28
C MET A 112 1.99 7.22 3.56
N PRO A 113 2.21 8.13 4.54
CA PRO A 113 1.32 8.23 5.70
C PRO A 113 -0.09 8.59 5.25
N ARG A 114 -1.11 8.04 5.91
CA ARG A 114 -2.51 8.39 5.67
C ARG A 114 -2.87 9.62 6.49
N TRP A 115 -2.42 10.79 6.01
CA TRP A 115 -2.83 12.08 6.56
C TRP A 115 -3.92 12.65 5.67
N GLU A 116 -5.16 12.37 6.04
CA GLU A 116 -6.37 12.79 5.33
C GLU A 116 -7.15 13.80 6.20
N ASP A 117 -7.97 14.60 5.56
CA ASP A 117 -8.85 15.55 6.25
C ASP A 117 -9.92 14.79 7.04
N ASN A 118 -9.86 14.89 8.35
CA ASN A 118 -10.74 14.21 9.31
C ASN A 118 -11.68 15.18 10.03
N ARG A 119 -12.03 16.29 9.38
CA ARG A 119 -12.83 17.39 9.96
C ARG A 119 -14.15 16.99 10.60
N TYR A 120 -14.74 15.87 10.19
CA TYR A 120 -16.03 15.39 10.69
C TYR A 120 -15.91 14.40 11.86
N GLU A 121 -14.69 14.05 12.25
CA GLU A 121 -14.45 13.13 13.36
C GLU A 121 -14.52 13.82 14.73
N TYR A 122 -14.37 15.15 14.74
CA TYR A 122 -14.28 15.95 15.97
C TYR A 122 -15.43 16.96 16.07
N PRO A 123 -16.02 17.13 17.29
CA PRO A 123 -17.14 18.04 17.49
C PRO A 123 -16.72 19.53 17.50
N HIS A 124 -15.46 19.82 17.78
CA HIS A 124 -14.93 21.18 17.86
C HIS A 124 -13.76 21.35 16.88
N GLU A 125 -13.56 22.57 16.42
CA GLU A 125 -12.48 22.90 15.49
C GLU A 125 -11.88 24.28 15.76
N MET A 126 -10.61 24.44 15.40
CA MET A 126 -9.95 25.74 15.30
C MET A 126 -9.22 25.87 13.98
N MET A 127 -9.02 27.12 13.53
CA MET A 127 -8.29 27.41 12.31
C MET A 127 -6.89 27.90 12.61
N VAL A 128 -5.90 27.40 11.84
CA VAL A 128 -4.53 27.93 11.90
C VAL A 128 -4.11 28.35 10.50
N TYR A 129 -3.72 29.62 10.35
CA TYR A 129 -3.15 30.17 9.12
C TYR A 129 -1.65 30.40 9.34
N ALA A 130 -0.83 29.57 8.69
CA ALA A 130 0.60 29.50 8.96
C ALA A 130 1.47 29.85 7.76
N ASP A 131 2.59 30.50 8.04
CA ASP A 131 3.77 30.54 7.18
C ASP A 131 4.68 29.37 7.57
N VAL A 132 4.90 28.44 6.63
CA VAL A 132 5.60 27.19 6.92
C VAL A 132 6.92 27.12 6.16
N THR A 133 8.00 26.96 6.92
CA THR A 133 9.35 26.80 6.39
C THR A 133 9.99 25.55 6.98
N VAL A 134 10.50 24.68 6.13
CA VAL A 134 11.16 23.41 6.50
C VAL A 134 12.58 23.42 5.93
N ASP A 135 13.59 23.33 6.79
CA ASP A 135 15.01 23.42 6.39
C ASP A 135 15.32 24.67 5.54
N GLY A 136 14.70 25.79 5.87
CA GLY A 136 14.87 27.05 5.13
C GLY A 136 14.13 27.14 3.80
N GLN A 137 13.33 26.14 3.44
CA GLN A 137 12.52 26.11 2.21
C GLN A 137 11.03 26.28 2.54
N PRO A 138 10.27 27.03 1.74
CA PRO A 138 8.84 27.14 1.92
C PRO A 138 8.15 25.80 1.69
N PHE A 139 7.00 25.60 2.34
CA PHE A 139 6.20 24.40 2.14
C PHE A 139 5.81 24.18 0.68
N ASP A 140 6.06 22.97 0.19
CA ASP A 140 5.71 22.50 -1.15
C ASP A 140 4.92 21.19 -1.03
N PRO A 141 3.62 21.16 -1.41
CA PRO A 141 2.77 19.98 -1.31
C PRO A 141 3.20 18.82 -2.21
N GLU A 142 4.01 19.07 -3.26
CA GLU A 142 4.55 18.03 -4.13
C GLU A 142 5.57 17.16 -3.38
N THR A 143 6.32 17.75 -2.47
CA THR A 143 7.44 17.10 -1.77
C THR A 143 7.19 16.87 -0.28
N MET A 144 6.15 17.49 0.28
CA MET A 144 5.87 17.50 1.72
C MET A 144 4.39 17.21 2.01
N MET A 145 4.12 16.66 3.19
CA MET A 145 2.79 16.63 3.80
C MET A 145 2.89 17.26 5.18
N LEU A 146 1.83 17.97 5.61
CA LEU A 146 1.76 18.60 6.92
C LEU A 146 0.57 18.09 7.70
N GLY A 147 0.78 17.77 8.98
CA GLY A 147 -0.27 17.36 9.90
C GLY A 147 -0.18 18.09 11.23
N ALA A 148 -1.35 18.31 11.83
CA ALA A 148 -1.53 18.77 13.20
C ALA A 148 -1.97 17.59 14.07
N PHE A 149 -1.35 17.41 15.23
CA PHE A 149 -1.51 16.23 16.07
C PHE A 149 -1.74 16.61 17.54
N VAL A 150 -2.55 15.82 18.22
CA VAL A 150 -2.53 15.71 19.67
C VAL A 150 -1.92 14.35 19.98
N GLU A 151 -0.79 14.34 20.67
CA GLU A 151 0.05 13.14 20.83
C GLU A 151 0.39 12.52 19.45
N ASP A 152 -0.15 11.34 19.15
CA ASP A 152 0.04 10.66 17.84
C ASP A 152 -1.24 10.63 17.00
N GLN A 153 -2.32 11.26 17.47
CA GLN A 153 -3.58 11.32 16.73
C GLN A 153 -3.59 12.51 15.77
N LEU A 154 -3.81 12.24 14.50
CA LEU A 154 -4.00 13.29 13.48
C LEU A 154 -5.28 14.06 13.81
N ARG A 155 -5.18 15.39 13.90
CA ARG A 155 -6.30 16.30 14.18
C ARG A 155 -6.61 17.23 13.00
N GLY A 156 -5.75 17.26 12.02
CA GLY A 156 -5.95 18.04 10.80
C GLY A 156 -4.75 18.00 9.87
N VAL A 157 -4.97 18.36 8.62
CA VAL A 157 -3.94 18.42 7.59
C VAL A 157 -3.70 19.85 7.12
N GLY A 158 -2.45 20.16 6.78
CA GLY A 158 -2.06 21.45 6.25
C GLY A 158 -2.29 21.52 4.75
N VAL A 159 -3.07 22.49 4.30
CA VAL A 159 -3.38 22.73 2.89
C VAL A 159 -2.81 24.05 2.46
N LEU A 160 -1.96 24.04 1.42
CA LEU A 160 -1.43 25.28 0.82
C LEU A 160 -2.57 26.05 0.14
N LYS A 161 -2.65 27.34 0.44
CA LYS A 161 -3.62 28.28 -0.14
C LYS A 161 -2.94 29.58 -0.54
N GLU A 162 -3.59 30.30 -1.39
CA GLU A 162 -3.20 31.64 -1.77
C GLU A 162 -4.42 32.58 -1.74
N SER A 163 -4.25 33.75 -1.17
CA SER A 163 -5.25 34.81 -1.18
C SER A 163 -4.57 36.16 -1.24
N ASN A 164 -4.99 37.05 -2.17
CA ASN A 164 -4.42 38.36 -2.38
C ASN A 164 -2.88 38.37 -2.56
N GLY A 165 -2.34 37.36 -3.24
CA GLY A 165 -0.90 37.20 -3.45
C GLY A 165 -0.12 36.71 -2.22
N ILE A 166 -0.79 36.41 -1.12
CA ILE A 166 -0.18 35.83 0.08
C ILE A 166 -0.38 34.32 0.04
N ARG A 167 0.72 33.58 0.05
CA ARG A 167 0.72 32.10 0.20
C ARG A 167 0.77 31.75 1.66
N TYR A 168 -0.08 30.81 2.08
CA TYR A 168 -0.16 30.34 3.47
C TYR A 168 -0.65 28.90 3.51
N VAL A 169 -0.34 28.22 4.61
CA VAL A 169 -0.91 26.91 4.92
C VAL A 169 -2.08 27.09 5.87
N SER A 170 -3.22 26.49 5.52
CA SER A 170 -4.41 26.46 6.36
C SER A 170 -4.54 25.09 6.98
N PHE A 171 -4.66 25.02 8.30
CA PHE A 171 -5.09 23.83 9.02
C PHE A 171 -6.49 24.07 9.60
N ARG A 172 -7.33 23.06 9.51
CA ARG A 172 -8.52 22.91 10.32
C ARG A 172 -8.21 21.81 11.33
N VAL A 173 -8.08 22.18 12.58
CA VAL A 173 -7.64 21.28 13.67
C VAL A 173 -8.84 20.90 14.49
N GLY A 174 -9.15 19.61 14.52
CA GLY A 174 -10.26 19.04 15.29
C GLY A 174 -9.90 18.76 16.75
N SER A 175 -10.89 18.84 17.64
CA SER A 175 -10.75 18.52 19.07
C SER A 175 -12.03 17.92 19.64
N ASP A 176 -11.87 17.02 20.60
CA ASP A 176 -12.94 16.52 21.45
C ASP A 176 -13.27 17.48 22.60
N MET A 177 -12.40 18.46 22.84
CA MET A 177 -12.52 19.42 23.93
C MET A 177 -13.30 20.66 23.52
N MET A 178 -14.11 21.18 24.40
CA MET A 178 -14.82 22.44 24.21
C MET A 178 -13.85 23.64 24.19
N GLU A 179 -14.27 24.71 23.48
CA GLU A 179 -13.58 25.98 23.33
C GLU A 179 -13.07 26.59 24.63
N TYR A 180 -13.73 26.31 25.75
CA TYR A 180 -13.32 26.74 27.07
C TYR A 180 -12.96 25.50 27.87
N ASN A 181 -11.69 25.32 28.11
CA ASN A 181 -11.22 24.23 28.95
C ASN A 181 -11.87 24.28 30.32
N THR A 182 -12.85 23.44 30.53
CA THR A 182 -13.54 23.24 31.80
C THR A 182 -13.12 21.91 32.44
N ASP A 183 -12.04 21.30 31.93
CA ASP A 183 -11.52 20.09 32.57
C ASP A 183 -11.07 20.43 33.98
N PRO A 184 -11.68 19.84 35.03
CA PRO A 184 -11.31 20.07 36.43
C PRO A 184 -9.86 19.70 36.71
N ASP A 185 -9.27 18.81 35.94
CA ASP A 185 -7.88 18.34 36.05
C ASP A 185 -6.88 19.23 35.30
N GLY A 186 -7.37 20.27 34.60
CA GLY A 186 -6.54 21.22 33.86
C GLY A 186 -5.90 20.64 32.59
N TYR A 187 -6.43 19.55 32.06
CA TYR A 187 -5.95 18.95 30.80
C TYR A 187 -6.27 19.87 29.62
N ASN A 188 -5.26 20.15 28.85
CA ASN A 188 -5.37 20.91 27.60
C ASN A 188 -4.77 20.11 26.45
N GLU A 189 -5.50 20.01 25.35
CA GLU A 189 -4.93 19.43 24.13
C GLU A 189 -3.87 20.36 23.55
N THR A 190 -2.63 19.90 23.53
CA THR A 190 -1.51 20.60 22.90
C THR A 190 -1.35 20.09 21.48
N ILE A 191 -1.55 20.99 20.52
CA ILE A 191 -1.39 20.71 19.10
C ILE A 191 0.08 20.81 18.72
N ARG A 192 0.62 19.74 18.17
CA ARG A 192 1.95 19.62 17.59
C ARG A 192 1.86 19.53 16.09
N PHE A 193 2.81 20.14 15.39
CA PHE A 193 2.84 20.11 13.94
C PHE A 193 3.97 19.23 13.45
N ARG A 194 3.67 18.36 12.48
CA ARG A 194 4.65 17.46 11.87
C ARG A 194 4.64 17.63 10.37
N VAL A 195 5.82 17.50 9.77
CA VAL A 195 6.00 17.40 8.33
C VAL A 195 6.52 16.01 7.97
N TYR A 196 5.98 15.43 6.91
CA TYR A 196 6.52 14.25 6.25
C TYR A 196 7.18 14.68 4.95
N LEU A 197 8.49 14.42 4.83
CA LEU A 197 9.31 14.70 3.65
C LEU A 197 9.25 13.47 2.73
N LYS A 198 8.44 13.53 1.68
CA LYS A 198 8.14 12.39 0.79
C LYS A 198 9.39 11.74 0.19
N ARG A 199 10.34 12.55 -0.32
CA ARG A 199 11.57 12.03 -0.94
C ARG A 199 12.57 11.43 0.06
N GLN A 200 12.55 11.90 1.29
CA GLN A 200 13.49 11.48 2.35
C GLN A 200 12.87 10.40 3.25
N LEU A 201 11.55 10.19 3.16
CA LEU A 201 10.78 9.31 4.03
C LEU A 201 10.98 9.62 5.53
N LEU A 202 11.06 10.91 5.83
CA LEU A 202 11.44 11.39 7.14
C LEU A 202 10.33 12.26 7.72
N TYR A 203 10.00 12.00 8.99
CA TYR A 203 9.18 12.88 9.79
C TYR A 203 10.05 13.88 10.53
N LYS A 204 9.60 15.15 10.55
CA LYS A 204 10.14 16.19 11.43
C LYS A 204 8.99 16.82 12.21
N GLU A 205 9.24 17.18 13.45
CA GLU A 205 8.30 17.92 14.29
C GLU A 205 8.75 19.37 14.37
N PHE A 206 7.79 20.29 14.29
CA PHE A 206 8.04 21.71 14.52
C PHE A 206 8.14 21.99 16.03
N PRO A 207 9.03 22.85 16.47
CA PRO A 207 9.13 23.22 17.89
C PRO A 207 7.94 24.06 18.39
N GLN A 208 7.20 24.69 17.46
CA GLN A 208 6.03 25.49 17.81
C GLN A 208 4.83 24.61 18.07
N THR A 209 4.10 24.94 19.13
CA THR A 209 2.86 24.25 19.52
C THR A 209 1.76 25.27 19.77
N ILE A 210 0.52 24.85 19.74
CA ILE A 210 -0.67 25.63 20.11
C ILE A 210 -1.49 24.81 21.09
N VAL A 211 -1.99 25.44 22.16
CA VAL A 211 -3.04 24.83 22.99
C VAL A 211 -4.38 25.02 22.26
N PHE A 212 -5.18 23.97 22.18
CA PHE A 212 -6.51 24.08 21.57
C PHE A 212 -7.37 25.01 22.43
N ASP A 213 -7.87 26.09 21.83
CA ASP A 213 -8.69 27.12 22.47
C ASP A 213 -9.93 27.50 21.65
N GLY A 214 -10.16 26.79 20.53
CA GLY A 214 -11.26 27.07 19.61
C GLY A 214 -11.11 28.37 18.81
N GLN A 215 -10.03 29.14 19.03
CA GLN A 215 -9.81 30.41 18.36
C GLN A 215 -9.02 30.23 17.04
N THR A 216 -9.06 31.24 16.21
CA THR A 216 -8.23 31.26 15.00
C THR A 216 -6.83 31.74 15.31
N HIS A 217 -5.83 30.94 15.03
CA HIS A 217 -4.41 31.30 15.15
C HIS A 217 -3.83 31.75 13.82
N GLY A 218 -3.25 32.95 13.81
CA GLY A 218 -2.77 33.63 12.61
C GLY A 218 -3.89 34.28 11.80
N THR A 219 -3.51 35.23 10.98
CA THR A 219 -4.36 35.95 10.02
C THR A 219 -3.56 36.17 8.74
N LEU A 220 -4.21 36.52 7.63
CA LEU A 220 -3.49 36.82 6.36
C LEU A 220 -2.48 37.97 6.52
N ASN A 221 -2.69 38.91 7.48
CA ASN A 221 -1.76 39.99 7.75
C ASN A 221 -0.64 39.61 8.74
N ARG A 222 -0.81 38.53 9.50
CA ARG A 222 0.14 38.01 10.48
C ARG A 222 -0.02 36.52 10.66
N LEU A 223 0.64 35.76 9.81
CA LEU A 223 0.61 34.29 9.84
C LEU A 223 1.28 33.73 11.08
N PHE A 224 0.82 32.59 11.56
CA PHE A 224 1.50 31.81 12.58
C PHE A 224 2.77 31.19 11.96
N GLU A 225 3.91 31.36 12.60
CA GLU A 225 5.18 30.88 12.05
C GLU A 225 5.45 29.44 12.48
N LEU A 226 5.53 28.52 11.50
CA LEU A 226 6.02 27.15 11.67
C LEU A 226 7.36 27.03 10.97
N LYS A 227 8.43 27.02 11.75
CA LYS A 227 9.82 26.93 11.25
C LYS A 227 10.58 25.82 11.93
N ASN A 228 11.20 24.99 11.10
CA ASN A 228 12.05 23.89 11.52
C ASN A 228 13.47 24.12 11.03
#